data_7958e6c979e16deaae8bd5ffe1c7a4a5
#
_entry.id   7958e6c979e16deaae8bd5ffe1c7a4a5
#
_cell.length_a   1.000
_cell.length_b   1.000
_cell.length_c   1.000
_cell.angle_alpha   90.00
_cell.angle_beta   90.00
_cell.angle_gamma   90.00
#
_symmetry.space_group_name_H-M   'P 1'
#
loop_
_entity.id
_entity.type
_entity.pdbx_description
1 polymer ?
#
loop_
_entity_poly.entity_id
_entity_poly.type
_entity_poly.pdbx_seq_one_letter_code
_entity_poly.pdbx_strand_id
1 'polypeptide(L)'
;GEVRGAEALDMLQAMNTGHDGSLSTGHANSAEDMLSRLETMVLSGEAGLPLEAIRQQIASAVDIIIHLSRMRDKSRKTMEITEIVGLENGRIIMNPLFKFEEDENTTVRKVSGSLKRTHNKMVHPDKFIASGIYDYLADAED
;
A
#
# COMPACT_ATOMS: atom_id res chain seq x y z
N GLY A 1 4.58 4.56 -14.43
CA GLY A 1 4.85 3.26 -14.92
C GLY A 1 4.60 2.16 -13.90
N GLU A 2 4.62 0.97 -14.41
CA GLU A 2 4.43 -0.24 -13.62
C GLU A 2 5.79 -0.82 -13.22
N VAL A 3 5.94 -1.21 -11.93
CA VAL A 3 7.13 -1.91 -11.46
C VAL A 3 6.99 -3.41 -11.72
N ARG A 4 7.99 -4.03 -12.35
CA ARG A 4 7.94 -5.46 -12.74
C ARG A 4 9.18 -6.25 -12.36
N GLY A 5 10.34 -5.63 -12.14
CA GLY A 5 11.59 -6.32 -11.96
C GLY A 5 12.65 -5.49 -11.24
N ALA A 6 13.89 -5.63 -11.67
CA ALA A 6 15.04 -5.04 -11.01
C ALA A 6 15.00 -3.51 -10.85
N GLU A 7 14.22 -2.81 -11.68
CA GLU A 7 14.00 -1.37 -11.56
C GLU A 7 13.29 -0.97 -10.25
N ALA A 8 12.76 -1.95 -9.50
CA ALA A 8 12.12 -1.70 -8.22
C ALA A 8 13.05 -0.98 -7.23
N LEU A 9 14.33 -1.34 -7.20
CA LEU A 9 15.30 -0.68 -6.34
C LEU A 9 15.45 0.81 -6.70
N ASP A 10 15.54 1.12 -7.99
CA ASP A 10 15.64 2.51 -8.47
C ASP A 10 14.40 3.32 -8.07
N MET A 11 13.22 2.71 -8.17
CA MET A 11 11.96 3.32 -7.73
C MET A 11 11.99 3.63 -6.23
N LEU A 12 12.39 2.66 -5.40
CA LEU A 12 12.47 2.84 -3.95
C LEU A 12 13.47 3.93 -3.57
N GLN A 13 14.64 3.96 -4.23
CA GLN A 13 15.65 4.98 -4.00
C GLN A 13 15.15 6.37 -4.37
N ALA A 14 14.42 6.49 -5.48
CA ALA A 14 13.81 7.76 -5.88
C ALA A 14 12.80 8.24 -4.84
N MET A 15 11.94 7.35 -4.34
CA MET A 15 10.97 7.67 -3.30
C MET A 15 11.64 8.09 -1.99
N ASN A 16 12.80 7.50 -1.67
CA ASN A 16 13.55 7.81 -0.45
C ASN A 16 14.39 9.09 -0.52
N THR A 17 14.57 9.67 -1.70
CA THR A 17 15.43 10.83 -1.90
C THR A 17 14.68 12.15 -2.09
N GLY A 18 13.53 12.30 -1.41
CA GLY A 18 12.79 13.56 -1.38
C GLY A 18 11.83 13.78 -2.55
N HIS A 19 11.46 12.71 -3.26
CA HIS A 19 10.45 12.77 -4.32
C HIS A 19 9.06 12.48 -3.74
N ASP A 20 8.60 13.37 -2.84
CA ASP A 20 7.27 13.26 -2.25
C ASP A 20 6.18 13.34 -3.31
N GLY A 21 5.10 12.57 -3.10
CA GLY A 21 4.03 12.48 -4.06
C GLY A 21 4.28 11.50 -5.20
N SER A 22 5.31 10.66 -5.09
CA SER A 22 5.59 9.61 -6.08
C SER A 22 4.48 8.56 -6.10
N LEU A 23 4.09 8.16 -7.30
CA LEU A 23 3.12 7.09 -7.53
C LEU A 23 3.72 6.04 -8.47
N SER A 24 3.48 4.79 -8.14
CA SER A 24 3.83 3.66 -9.01
C SER A 24 2.73 2.60 -8.95
N THR A 25 2.70 1.74 -9.94
CA THR A 25 1.75 0.64 -10.00
C THR A 25 2.46 -0.70 -10.12
N GLY A 26 1.78 -1.76 -9.70
CA GLY A 26 2.29 -3.11 -9.80
C GLY A 26 1.14 -4.11 -9.72
N HIS A 27 1.42 -5.36 -10.03
CA HIS A 27 0.45 -6.44 -9.94
C HIS A 27 0.72 -7.30 -8.71
N ALA A 28 -0.31 -7.48 -7.89
CA ALA A 28 -0.28 -8.33 -6.71
C ALA A 28 -1.71 -8.72 -6.32
N ASN A 29 -1.83 -9.75 -5.48
CA ASN A 29 -3.13 -10.24 -5.02
C ASN A 29 -3.63 -9.52 -3.77
N SER A 30 -2.76 -8.77 -3.11
CA SER A 30 -3.06 -8.01 -1.90
C SER A 30 -1.94 -6.98 -1.65
N ALA A 31 -2.14 -6.07 -0.69
CA ALA A 31 -1.08 -5.16 -0.27
C ALA A 31 0.12 -5.92 0.30
N GLU A 32 -0.13 -6.95 1.12
CA GLU A 32 0.92 -7.80 1.68
C GLU A 32 1.70 -8.53 0.58
N ASP A 33 0.99 -9.09 -0.42
CA ASP A 33 1.62 -9.74 -1.57
C ASP A 33 2.48 -8.76 -2.36
N MET A 34 2.07 -7.50 -2.49
CA MET A 34 2.86 -6.47 -3.17
C MET A 34 4.20 -6.24 -2.49
N LEU A 35 4.21 -6.19 -1.15
CA LEU A 35 5.46 -6.04 -0.39
C LEU A 35 6.40 -7.22 -0.65
N SER A 36 5.87 -8.43 -0.63
CA SER A 36 6.63 -9.65 -0.92
C SER A 36 7.19 -9.64 -2.34
N ARG A 37 6.40 -9.20 -3.31
CA ARG A 37 6.85 -9.07 -4.70
C ARG A 37 7.93 -8.02 -4.89
N LEU A 38 7.83 -6.90 -4.19
CA LEU A 38 8.88 -5.87 -4.22
C LEU A 38 10.20 -6.42 -3.69
N GLU A 39 10.17 -7.19 -2.59
CA GLU A 39 11.36 -7.86 -2.08
C GLU A 39 11.98 -8.77 -3.15
N THR A 40 11.18 -9.59 -3.79
CA THR A 40 11.63 -10.50 -4.84
C THR A 40 12.22 -9.75 -6.04
N MET A 41 11.58 -8.67 -6.46
CA MET A 41 12.06 -7.84 -7.57
C MET A 41 13.44 -7.26 -7.27
N VAL A 42 13.65 -6.74 -6.06
CA VAL A 42 14.95 -6.18 -5.66
C VAL A 42 16.01 -7.28 -5.53
N LEU A 43 15.64 -8.43 -4.97
CA LEU A 43 16.54 -9.58 -4.85
C LEU A 43 16.98 -10.12 -6.21
N SER A 44 16.14 -10.01 -7.24
CA SER A 44 16.47 -10.47 -8.59
C SER A 44 17.47 -9.54 -9.32
N GLY A 45 17.69 -8.35 -8.78
CA GLY A 45 18.67 -7.41 -9.32
C GLY A 45 20.09 -7.75 -8.87
N GLU A 46 21.06 -7.00 -9.39
CA GLU A 46 22.48 -7.25 -9.15
C GLU A 46 23.05 -6.51 -7.92
N ALA A 47 22.22 -5.80 -7.17
CA ALA A 47 22.69 -4.96 -6.07
C ALA A 47 23.25 -5.74 -4.87
N GLY A 48 22.91 -7.02 -4.73
CA GLY A 48 23.43 -7.87 -3.67
C GLY A 48 23.05 -7.45 -2.25
N LEU A 49 21.95 -6.73 -2.08
CA LEU A 49 21.50 -6.25 -0.78
C LEU A 49 20.93 -7.38 0.06
N PRO A 50 21.24 -7.43 1.38
CA PRO A 50 20.58 -8.38 2.28
C PRO A 50 19.08 -8.07 2.39
N LEU A 51 18.28 -9.11 2.66
CA LEU A 51 16.82 -8.98 2.73
C LEU A 51 16.37 -7.92 3.74
N GLU A 52 17.03 -7.83 4.89
CA GLU A 52 16.71 -6.82 5.90
C GLU A 52 16.89 -5.40 5.39
N ALA A 53 17.97 -5.15 4.63
CA ALA A 53 18.21 -3.85 4.00
C ALA A 53 17.14 -3.53 2.95
N ILE A 54 16.71 -4.53 2.19
CA ILE A 54 15.62 -4.38 1.21
C ILE A 54 14.32 -4.00 1.90
N ARG A 55 13.96 -4.68 2.98
CA ARG A 55 12.76 -4.38 3.77
C ARG A 55 12.81 -2.98 4.36
N GLN A 56 13.97 -2.55 4.84
CA GLN A 56 14.17 -1.19 5.34
C GLN A 56 13.92 -0.16 4.23
N GLN A 57 14.42 -0.41 3.02
CA GLN A 57 14.19 0.46 1.87
C GLN A 57 12.71 0.56 1.52
N ILE A 58 12.02 -0.57 1.49
CA ILE A 58 10.58 -0.61 1.19
C ILE A 58 9.78 0.13 2.26
N ALA A 59 10.04 -0.17 3.55
CA ALA A 59 9.31 0.44 4.65
C ALA A 59 9.47 1.95 4.73
N SER A 60 10.64 2.48 4.34
CA SER A 60 10.86 3.92 4.34
C SER A 60 10.34 4.63 3.09
N ALA A 61 10.29 3.92 1.95
CA ALA A 61 9.90 4.50 0.67
C ALA A 61 8.38 4.54 0.46
N VAL A 62 7.69 3.47 0.85
CA VAL A 62 6.25 3.30 0.60
C VAL A 62 5.46 3.76 1.81
N ASP A 63 4.56 4.72 1.61
CA ASP A 63 3.70 5.23 2.68
C ASP A 63 2.34 4.53 2.67
N ILE A 64 1.74 4.38 1.50
CA ILE A 64 0.38 3.85 1.33
C ILE A 64 0.36 2.86 0.15
N ILE A 65 -0.32 1.75 0.33
CA ILE A 65 -0.66 0.83 -0.75
C ILE A 65 -2.17 0.82 -0.92
N ILE A 66 -2.62 1.05 -2.15
CA ILE A 66 -4.03 0.95 -2.53
C ILE A 66 -4.17 -0.28 -3.41
N HIS A 67 -4.93 -1.27 -2.95
CA HIS A 67 -5.17 -2.50 -3.68
C HIS A 67 -6.52 -2.49 -4.35
N LEU A 68 -6.51 -2.65 -5.67
CA LEU A 68 -7.72 -2.77 -6.50
C LEU A 68 -7.80 -4.20 -7.04
N SER A 69 -9.00 -4.72 -7.13
CA SER A 69 -9.22 -6.07 -7.66
C SER A 69 -10.42 -6.12 -8.58
N ARG A 70 -10.35 -7.07 -9.51
CA ARG A 70 -11.49 -7.41 -10.33
C ARG A 70 -12.30 -8.49 -9.61
N MET A 71 -13.58 -8.22 -9.43
CA MET A 71 -14.49 -9.11 -8.71
C MET A 71 -15.05 -10.19 -9.63
N ARG A 72 -15.76 -11.16 -9.03
CA ARG A 72 -16.39 -12.26 -9.76
C ARG A 72 -17.41 -11.82 -10.82
N ASP A 73 -18.05 -10.67 -10.60
CA ASP A 73 -19.00 -10.06 -11.54
C ASP A 73 -18.32 -9.19 -12.60
N LYS A 74 -16.97 -9.23 -12.65
CA LYS A 74 -16.10 -8.44 -13.54
C LYS A 74 -16.03 -6.96 -13.21
N SER A 75 -16.72 -6.48 -12.18
CA SER A 75 -16.55 -5.12 -11.66
C SER A 75 -15.18 -4.98 -11.01
N ARG A 76 -14.67 -3.75 -10.96
CA ARG A 76 -13.42 -3.40 -10.30
C ARG A 76 -13.73 -2.62 -9.03
N LYS A 77 -13.10 -3.04 -7.93
CA LYS A 77 -13.31 -2.41 -6.62
C LYS A 77 -11.97 -2.11 -5.97
N THR A 78 -11.94 -1.05 -5.18
CA THR A 78 -10.85 -0.83 -4.23
C THR A 78 -11.07 -1.76 -3.05
N MET A 79 -10.11 -2.66 -2.82
CA MET A 79 -10.23 -3.69 -1.80
C MET A 79 -9.67 -3.27 -0.45
N GLU A 80 -8.57 -2.51 -0.47
CA GLU A 80 -7.99 -1.99 0.76
C GLU A 80 -7.12 -0.77 0.50
N ILE A 81 -7.00 0.06 1.53
CA ILE A 81 -6.03 1.14 1.61
C ILE A 81 -5.27 0.90 2.90
N THR A 82 -3.96 0.68 2.81
CA THR A 82 -3.13 0.28 3.93
C THR A 82 -1.91 1.17 4.04
N GLU A 83 -1.68 1.68 5.25
CA GLU A 83 -0.47 2.41 5.58
C GLU A 83 0.68 1.43 5.85
N ILE A 84 1.87 1.76 5.34
CA ILE A 84 3.11 1.06 5.68
C ILE A 84 3.77 1.85 6.80
N VAL A 85 3.74 1.29 8.01
CA VAL A 85 4.15 2.01 9.21
C VAL A 85 5.66 2.06 9.38
N GLY A 86 6.33 0.95 9.10
CA GLY A 86 7.77 0.86 9.29
C GLY A 86 8.23 -0.59 9.39
N LEU A 87 9.41 -0.77 9.94
CA LEU A 87 10.02 -2.08 10.13
C LEU A 87 10.17 -2.36 11.62
N GLU A 88 9.70 -3.53 12.06
CA GLU A 88 9.81 -3.97 13.45
C GLU A 88 10.17 -5.46 13.48
N ASN A 89 11.25 -5.80 14.18
CA ASN A 89 11.74 -7.18 14.28
C ASN A 89 11.93 -7.86 12.92
N GLY A 90 12.44 -7.12 11.94
CA GLY A 90 12.68 -7.62 10.60
C GLY A 90 11.44 -7.76 9.73
N ARG A 91 10.28 -7.30 10.19
CA ARG A 91 9.00 -7.35 9.46
C ARG A 91 8.48 -5.97 9.16
N ILE A 92 7.93 -5.81 7.96
CA ILE A 92 7.22 -4.59 7.58
C ILE A 92 5.87 -4.59 8.27
N ILE A 93 5.60 -3.53 9.03
CA ILE A 93 4.36 -3.35 9.77
C ILE A 93 3.35 -2.61 8.90
N MET A 94 2.16 -3.19 8.78
CA MET A 94 1.06 -2.68 7.98
C MET A 94 -0.08 -2.22 8.89
N ASN A 95 -0.72 -1.13 8.50
CA ASN A 95 -1.88 -0.58 9.22
C ASN A 95 -3.04 -0.40 8.23
N PRO A 96 -3.96 -1.38 8.12
CA PRO A 96 -5.11 -1.25 7.23
C PRO A 96 -6.02 -0.10 7.70
N LEU A 97 -6.29 0.85 6.81
CA LEU A 97 -7.14 2.01 7.10
C LEU A 97 -8.55 1.84 6.54
N PHE A 98 -8.66 1.17 5.38
CA PHE A 98 -9.94 0.87 4.73
C PHE A 98 -9.91 -0.55 4.18
N LYS A 99 -11.06 -1.23 4.27
CA LYS A 99 -11.27 -2.54 3.65
C LYS A 99 -12.63 -2.60 2.99
N PHE A 100 -12.69 -3.25 1.83
CA PHE A 100 -13.95 -3.49 1.14
C PHE A 100 -14.75 -4.57 1.89
N GLU A 101 -16.03 -4.28 2.12
CA GLU A 101 -16.97 -5.23 2.71
C GLU A 101 -18.16 -5.40 1.79
N GLU A 102 -18.49 -6.65 1.47
CA GLU A 102 -19.73 -6.96 0.78
C GLU A 102 -20.91 -6.75 1.72
N ASP A 103 -22.02 -6.30 1.18
CA ASP A 103 -23.27 -6.10 1.92
C ASP A 103 -24.31 -7.20 1.62
N GLU A 104 -25.48 -7.07 2.22
CA GLU A 104 -26.58 -8.01 2.06
C GLU A 104 -27.17 -8.08 0.65
N ASN A 105 -26.90 -7.08 -0.19
CA ASN A 105 -27.38 -7.02 -1.57
C ASN A 105 -26.46 -7.75 -2.54
N THR A 106 -25.32 -8.26 -2.07
CA THR A 106 -24.40 -9.01 -2.91
C THR A 106 -25.01 -10.37 -3.30
N THR A 107 -24.76 -10.78 -4.53
CA THR A 107 -25.21 -12.08 -5.06
C THR A 107 -24.04 -12.78 -5.74
N VAL A 108 -24.25 -14.02 -6.16
CA VAL A 108 -23.24 -14.77 -6.94
C VAL A 108 -22.88 -14.03 -8.24
N ARG A 109 -23.83 -13.33 -8.84
CA ARG A 109 -23.66 -12.64 -10.13
C ARG A 109 -23.30 -11.17 -10.02
N LYS A 110 -23.51 -10.56 -8.86
CA LYS A 110 -23.26 -9.14 -8.65
C LYS A 110 -22.68 -8.90 -7.27
N VAL A 111 -21.52 -8.25 -7.25
CA VAL A 111 -20.87 -7.83 -6.00
C VAL A 111 -21.42 -6.46 -5.62
N SER A 112 -22.00 -6.38 -4.43
CA SER A 112 -22.46 -5.15 -3.82
C SER A 112 -21.73 -4.94 -2.50
N GLY A 113 -21.29 -3.74 -2.25
CA GLY A 113 -20.57 -3.40 -1.02
C GLY A 113 -19.90 -2.05 -1.13
N SER A 114 -19.12 -1.73 -0.13
CA SER A 114 -18.41 -0.46 -0.07
C SER A 114 -17.07 -0.60 0.65
N LEU A 115 -16.19 0.33 0.36
CA LEU A 115 -14.94 0.51 1.07
C LEU A 115 -15.26 1.15 2.43
N LYS A 116 -14.96 0.44 3.51
CA LYS A 116 -15.27 0.90 4.87
C LYS A 116 -14.00 1.14 5.67
N ARG A 117 -14.08 2.12 6.58
CA ARG A 117 -13.01 2.38 7.52
C ARG A 117 -12.84 1.23 8.49
N THR A 118 -11.57 0.91 8.79
CA THR A 118 -11.24 -0.06 9.84
C THR A 118 -11.31 0.57 11.23
N HIS A 119 -11.40 1.91 11.31
CA HIS A 119 -11.27 2.72 12.52
C HIS A 119 -9.86 2.74 13.12
N ASN A 120 -8.88 2.15 12.44
CA ASN A 120 -7.47 2.36 12.78
C ASN A 120 -7.06 3.77 12.40
N LYS A 121 -6.31 4.43 13.29
CA LYS A 121 -5.75 5.75 13.00
C LYS A 121 -4.44 5.62 12.26
N MET A 122 -4.18 6.58 11.38
CA MET A 122 -2.91 6.67 10.70
C MET A 122 -1.79 6.90 11.71
N VAL A 123 -0.70 6.11 11.61
CA VAL A 123 0.43 6.19 12.54
C VAL A 123 1.36 7.35 12.18
N HIS A 124 1.56 7.60 10.88
CA HIS A 124 2.47 8.65 10.38
C HIS A 124 1.73 9.66 9.50
N PRO A 125 0.89 10.54 10.08
CA PRO A 125 0.14 11.54 9.32
C PRO A 125 0.96 12.80 8.97
N ASP A 126 2.26 12.82 9.22
CA ASP A 126 3.10 14.01 9.15
C ASP A 126 3.03 14.76 7.82
N LYS A 127 3.03 14.04 6.71
CA LYS A 127 2.93 14.64 5.38
C LYS A 127 1.58 15.32 5.15
N PHE A 128 0.51 14.76 5.68
CA PHE A 128 -0.83 15.33 5.61
C PHE A 128 -0.95 16.57 6.49
N ILE A 129 -0.38 16.51 7.69
CA ILE A 129 -0.33 17.66 8.62
C ILE A 129 0.42 18.81 7.95
N ALA A 130 1.59 18.52 7.37
CA ALA A 130 2.42 19.53 6.71
C ALA A 130 1.72 20.18 5.51
N SER A 131 0.85 19.42 4.81
CA SER A 131 0.09 19.92 3.67
C SER A 131 -1.23 20.61 4.05
N GLY A 132 -1.61 20.59 5.33
CA GLY A 132 -2.87 21.17 5.82
C GLY A 132 -4.11 20.32 5.60
N ILE A 133 -3.94 19.07 5.17
CA ILE A 133 -5.05 18.14 4.85
C ILE A 133 -5.52 17.38 6.09
N TYR A 134 -4.71 17.32 7.13
CA TYR A 134 -4.98 16.48 8.31
C TYR A 134 -6.30 16.81 9.02
N ASP A 135 -6.69 18.08 9.06
CA ASP A 135 -7.92 18.51 9.72
C ASP A 135 -9.17 17.88 9.07
N TYR A 136 -9.13 17.69 7.75
CA TYR A 136 -10.22 17.03 7.03
C TYR A 136 -10.32 15.53 7.38
N LEU A 137 -9.20 14.92 7.72
CA LEU A 137 -9.16 13.50 8.13
C LEU A 137 -9.65 13.32 9.56
N ALA A 138 -9.36 14.28 10.44
CA ALA A 138 -9.82 14.27 11.82
C ALA A 138 -11.34 14.44 11.93
N ASP A 139 -11.91 15.33 11.12
CA ASP A 139 -13.36 15.57 11.07
C ASP A 139 -14.16 14.41 10.49
N ALA A 140 -13.49 13.48 9.87
CA ALA A 140 -14.11 12.32 9.24
C ALA A 140 -14.16 11.07 10.14
N GLU A 141 -13.81 11.20 11.42
CA GLU A 141 -13.80 10.09 12.37
C GLU A 141 -15.19 9.68 12.90
N ASP A 142 -16.22 10.36 12.52
CA ASP A 142 -17.60 10.07 12.99
C ASP A 142 -18.38 9.14 12.02
#